data_300a27f3db3a85049b3d57696db29685
#
_entry.id   300a27f3db3a85049b3d57696db29685
#
_cell.length_a   1.000
_cell.length_b   1.000
_cell.length_c   1.000
_cell.angle_alpha   90.00
_cell.angle_beta   90.00
_cell.angle_gamma   90.00
#
_symmetry.space_group_name_H-M   'P 1'
#
loop_
_entity.id
_entity.type
_entity.pdbx_description
1 polymer ?
#
loop_
_entity_poly.entity_id
_entity_poly.type
_entity_poly.pdbx_seq_one_letter_code
_entity_poly.pdbx_strand_id
1 'polypeptide(L)'
;DALKHTFGVNAVDPYLEMEIDPDMVAKAALERNPDPSGTFAVQCRRYGERGEWTSQSFASTIGAKVLERVDLKVNLGNPDWAIRVALFPDKVHLLGTRFMGPGGLPSGVQGLVLANLESDEDMLSAWLMMHRGCRIKPAKGSVESLQQWDPALASERYAKHLVTGPGGIHDPEPWGIVAHHLPNAPVTIDEAEDVRTPLVHLEPLVGWSESDIEALRAMVLS
;
A
#
# COMPACT_ATOMS: atom_id res chain seq x y z
N ASP A 1 1.40 9.71 6.19
CA ASP A 1 0.32 9.64 5.17
C ASP A 1 0.84 9.18 3.80
N ALA A 2 2.01 9.62 3.31
CA ALA A 2 2.53 9.24 1.99
C ALA A 2 2.52 7.72 1.73
N LEU A 3 2.92 6.90 2.72
CA LEU A 3 2.96 5.44 2.57
C LEU A 3 1.58 4.79 2.37
N LYS A 4 0.49 5.45 2.77
CA LYS A 4 -0.88 4.97 2.53
C LYS A 4 -1.29 5.03 1.06
N HIS A 5 -0.59 5.85 0.27
CA HIS A 5 -0.85 6.05 -1.16
C HIS A 5 0.30 5.52 -2.03
N THR A 6 1.26 4.79 -1.45
CA THR A 6 2.40 4.27 -2.20
C THR A 6 2.12 2.86 -2.70
N PHE A 7 2.07 2.67 -4.01
CA PHE A 7 1.91 1.35 -4.62
C PHE A 7 3.08 0.41 -4.24
N GLY A 8 2.76 -0.86 -4.02
CA GLY A 8 3.68 -1.87 -3.49
C GLY A 8 3.70 -1.94 -1.96
N VAL A 9 3.16 -0.95 -1.26
CA VAL A 9 3.02 -0.97 0.20
C VAL A 9 1.70 -1.62 0.57
N ASN A 10 1.76 -2.78 1.23
CA ASN A 10 0.57 -3.50 1.67
C ASN A 10 0.05 -2.99 3.01
N ALA A 11 0.97 -2.75 3.94
CA ALA A 11 0.64 -2.26 5.27
C ALA A 11 1.84 -1.55 5.90
N VAL A 12 1.56 -0.64 6.80
CA VAL A 12 2.54 0.08 7.61
C VAL A 12 2.19 -0.12 9.06
N ASP A 13 3.14 -0.65 9.84
CA ASP A 13 3.04 -0.79 11.28
C ASP A 13 4.02 0.20 11.94
N PRO A 14 3.56 1.35 12.45
CA PRO A 14 4.37 2.19 13.30
C PRO A 14 4.81 1.40 14.53
N TYR A 15 6.01 1.62 15.02
CA TYR A 15 6.50 0.89 16.17
C TYR A 15 7.27 1.77 17.15
N LEU A 16 7.36 1.30 18.38
CA LEU A 16 8.29 1.75 19.40
C LEU A 16 9.35 0.67 19.59
N GLU A 17 10.61 1.00 19.36
CA GLU A 17 11.75 0.12 19.61
C GLU A 17 12.13 0.17 21.09
N MET A 18 12.37 -1.00 21.68
CA MET A 18 12.62 -1.16 23.10
C MET A 18 13.61 -2.32 23.34
N GLU A 19 14.20 -2.35 24.53
CA GLU A 19 14.92 -3.52 25.02
C GLU A 19 13.97 -4.72 25.22
N ILE A 20 14.55 -5.93 25.24
CA ILE A 20 13.79 -7.18 25.44
C ILE A 20 13.40 -7.31 26.91
N ASP A 21 12.43 -6.56 27.35
CA ASP A 21 11.86 -6.59 28.68
C ASP A 21 10.32 -6.64 28.61
N PRO A 22 9.70 -7.78 28.98
CA PRO A 22 8.24 -7.91 28.99
C PRO A 22 7.51 -6.89 29.87
N ASP A 23 8.12 -6.44 30.97
CA ASP A 23 7.52 -5.47 31.88
C ASP A 23 7.47 -4.07 31.24
N MET A 24 8.55 -3.67 30.59
CA MET A 24 8.61 -2.41 29.82
C MET A 24 7.61 -2.42 28.67
N VAL A 25 7.50 -3.53 27.95
CA VAL A 25 6.51 -3.66 26.85
C VAL A 25 5.09 -3.55 27.38
N ALA A 26 4.76 -4.21 28.50
CA ALA A 26 3.43 -4.11 29.12
C ALA A 26 3.10 -2.67 29.56
N LYS A 27 4.04 -1.96 30.18
CA LYS A 27 3.89 -0.54 30.56
C LYS A 27 3.62 0.34 29.34
N ALA A 28 4.47 0.24 28.32
CA ALA A 28 4.33 1.03 27.09
C ALA A 28 3.03 0.73 26.34
N ALA A 29 2.55 -0.51 26.38
CA ALA A 29 1.26 -0.87 25.81
C ALA A 29 0.09 -0.20 26.55
N LEU A 30 0.13 -0.17 27.89
CA LEU A 30 -0.86 0.50 28.73
C LEU A 30 -0.80 2.02 28.61
N GLU A 31 0.39 2.61 28.45
CA GLU A 31 0.51 4.05 28.20
C GLU A 31 -0.15 4.47 26.88
N ARG A 32 -0.13 3.59 25.86
CA ARG A 32 -0.81 3.82 24.56
C ARG A 32 -2.32 3.58 24.63
N ASN A 33 -2.77 2.77 25.55
CA ASN A 33 -4.19 2.49 25.80
C ASN A 33 -4.42 2.50 27.33
N PRO A 34 -4.57 3.69 27.93
CA PRO A 34 -4.58 3.86 29.39
C PRO A 34 -5.87 3.35 30.06
N ASP A 35 -6.95 3.20 29.30
CA ASP A 35 -8.23 2.67 29.80
C ASP A 35 -8.70 1.50 28.91
N PRO A 36 -7.99 0.37 28.94
CA PRO A 36 -8.35 -0.77 28.11
C PRO A 36 -9.59 -1.45 28.67
N SER A 37 -10.51 -1.84 27.80
CA SER A 37 -11.75 -2.51 28.15
C SER A 37 -11.97 -3.79 27.35
N GLY A 38 -12.85 -4.66 27.83
CA GLY A 38 -13.19 -5.91 27.15
C GLY A 38 -12.14 -7.00 27.32
N THR A 39 -11.75 -7.61 26.24
CA THR A 39 -10.78 -8.70 26.20
C THR A 39 -9.49 -8.29 25.49
N PHE A 40 -8.37 -8.92 25.85
CA PHE A 40 -7.11 -8.66 25.19
C PHE A 40 -6.34 -9.91 24.83
N ALA A 41 -5.36 -9.75 23.91
CA ALA A 41 -4.35 -10.75 23.63
C ALA A 41 -3.01 -10.09 23.31
N VAL A 42 -1.90 -10.80 23.61
CA VAL A 42 -0.58 -10.44 23.16
C VAL A 42 -0.23 -11.31 21.95
N GLN A 43 -0.02 -10.68 20.82
CA GLN A 43 0.35 -11.30 19.55
C GLN A 43 1.82 -11.04 19.28
N CYS A 44 2.68 -12.02 19.59
CA CYS A 44 4.12 -11.89 19.38
C CYS A 44 4.58 -12.71 18.17
N ARG A 45 5.26 -12.06 17.25
CA ARG A 45 5.96 -12.70 16.14
C ARG A 45 7.47 -12.52 16.31
N ARG A 46 8.22 -13.62 16.22
CA ARG A 46 9.67 -13.58 16.29
C ARG A 46 10.30 -13.54 14.91
N TYR A 47 11.37 -12.77 14.80
CA TYR A 47 12.20 -12.63 13.62
C TYR A 47 13.66 -12.98 13.95
N GLY A 48 14.37 -13.55 13.00
CA GLY A 48 15.77 -13.93 13.15
C GLY A 48 15.99 -15.22 13.95
N GLU A 49 17.20 -15.37 14.47
CA GLU A 49 17.67 -16.57 15.17
C GLU A 49 16.97 -16.79 16.53
N ARG A 50 17.09 -18.05 17.04
CA ARG A 50 16.54 -18.41 18.35
C ARG A 50 17.38 -17.78 19.45
N GLY A 51 16.75 -16.90 20.25
CA GLY A 51 17.27 -16.39 21.50
C GLY A 51 16.67 -17.09 22.71
N GLU A 52 16.81 -16.49 23.87
CA GLU A 52 16.27 -16.93 25.16
C GLU A 52 14.74 -17.08 25.13
N TRP A 53 14.04 -16.16 24.45
CA TRP A 53 12.59 -16.10 24.38
C TRP A 53 12.02 -16.80 23.17
N THR A 54 10.94 -17.56 23.35
CA THR A 54 10.03 -17.95 22.27
C THR A 54 8.95 -16.88 22.10
N SER A 55 8.30 -16.82 20.94
CA SER A 55 7.15 -15.93 20.74
C SER A 55 6.07 -16.14 21.80
N GLN A 56 5.81 -17.41 22.14
CA GLN A 56 4.79 -17.79 23.11
C GLN A 56 5.17 -17.41 24.54
N SER A 57 6.40 -17.73 24.99
CA SER A 57 6.84 -17.39 26.35
C SER A 57 6.90 -15.89 26.55
N PHE A 58 7.40 -15.14 25.56
CA PHE A 58 7.47 -13.69 25.63
C PHE A 58 6.05 -13.07 25.68
N ALA A 59 5.14 -13.50 24.80
CA ALA A 59 3.76 -13.05 24.81
C ALA A 59 3.04 -13.37 26.13
N SER A 60 3.22 -14.58 26.66
CA SER A 60 2.61 -15.00 27.91
C SER A 60 3.10 -14.15 29.10
N THR A 61 4.40 -13.85 29.14
CA THR A 61 4.98 -13.00 30.20
C THR A 61 4.48 -11.56 30.11
N ILE A 62 4.41 -10.97 28.90
CA ILE A 62 3.79 -9.65 28.71
C ILE A 62 2.34 -9.67 29.18
N GLY A 63 1.56 -10.69 28.79
CA GLY A 63 0.16 -10.83 29.20
C GLY A 63 -0.01 -10.89 30.72
N ALA A 64 0.84 -11.64 31.43
CA ALA A 64 0.86 -11.68 32.89
C ALA A 64 1.16 -10.29 33.47
N LYS A 65 2.13 -9.55 32.90
CA LYS A 65 2.47 -8.19 33.35
C LYS A 65 1.36 -7.15 33.12
N VAL A 66 0.56 -7.34 32.07
CA VAL A 66 -0.65 -6.53 31.82
C VAL A 66 -1.70 -6.83 32.90
N LEU A 67 -1.98 -8.11 33.20
CA LEU A 67 -2.97 -8.53 34.20
C LEU A 67 -2.58 -8.13 35.65
N GLU A 68 -1.30 -7.93 35.94
CA GLU A 68 -0.86 -7.35 37.22
C GLU A 68 -1.32 -5.89 37.43
N ARG A 69 -1.71 -5.20 36.34
CA ARG A 69 -2.01 -3.76 36.33
C ARG A 69 -3.46 -3.42 36.00
N VAL A 70 -4.14 -4.31 35.28
CA VAL A 70 -5.52 -4.09 34.82
C VAL A 70 -6.32 -5.38 34.90
N ASP A 71 -7.62 -5.27 35.22
CA ASP A 71 -8.53 -6.41 35.28
C ASP A 71 -9.19 -6.64 33.92
N LEU A 72 -8.54 -7.44 33.07
CA LEU A 72 -9.02 -7.78 31.73
C LEU A 72 -9.08 -9.30 31.56
N LYS A 73 -9.90 -9.76 30.62
CA LYS A 73 -9.94 -11.18 30.22
C LYS A 73 -9.11 -11.42 28.98
N VAL A 74 -8.43 -12.59 28.95
CA VAL A 74 -7.67 -13.01 27.77
C VAL A 74 -8.59 -13.65 26.74
N ASN A 75 -8.50 -13.21 25.47
CA ASN A 75 -9.16 -13.82 24.34
C ASN A 75 -8.18 -13.93 23.16
N LEU A 76 -7.64 -15.12 22.92
CA LEU A 76 -6.64 -15.33 21.87
C LEU A 76 -7.23 -15.38 20.46
N GLY A 77 -8.53 -15.62 20.32
CA GLY A 77 -9.19 -15.75 19.02
C GLY A 77 -9.60 -14.40 18.41
N ASN A 78 -10.34 -13.61 19.17
CA ASN A 78 -10.85 -12.31 18.73
C ASN A 78 -10.82 -11.31 19.90
N PRO A 79 -9.65 -10.76 20.25
CA PRO A 79 -9.51 -9.79 21.33
C PRO A 79 -10.05 -8.42 20.89
N ASP A 80 -10.65 -7.69 21.85
CA ASP A 80 -11.02 -6.28 21.65
C ASP A 80 -9.76 -5.40 21.58
N TRP A 81 -8.70 -5.79 22.32
CA TRP A 81 -7.41 -5.12 22.30
C TRP A 81 -6.27 -6.10 22.03
N ALA A 82 -5.58 -5.93 20.90
CA ALA A 82 -4.42 -6.72 20.51
C ALA A 82 -3.12 -5.95 20.79
N ILE A 83 -2.30 -6.44 21.70
CA ILE A 83 -0.91 -5.95 21.92
C ILE A 83 -0.03 -6.70 20.92
N ARG A 84 0.39 -6.02 19.86
CA ARG A 84 1.18 -6.62 18.78
C ARG A 84 2.65 -6.36 18.96
N VAL A 85 3.46 -7.40 18.94
CA VAL A 85 4.89 -7.35 19.25
C VAL A 85 5.71 -8.09 18.20
N ALA A 86 6.79 -7.46 17.73
CA ALA A 86 7.79 -8.09 16.90
C ALA A 86 9.09 -8.26 17.73
N LEU A 87 9.46 -9.51 18.00
CA LEU A 87 10.63 -9.86 18.80
C LEU A 87 11.81 -10.19 17.88
N PHE A 88 12.90 -9.45 18.04
CA PHE A 88 14.19 -9.66 17.36
C PHE A 88 15.22 -10.22 18.34
N PRO A 89 16.40 -10.67 17.90
CA PRO A 89 17.43 -11.21 18.77
C PRO A 89 17.97 -10.23 19.82
N ASP A 90 17.96 -8.94 19.51
CA ASP A 90 18.59 -7.86 20.29
C ASP A 90 17.61 -6.78 20.77
N LYS A 91 16.36 -6.83 20.31
CA LYS A 91 15.35 -5.80 20.61
C LYS A 91 13.93 -6.29 20.42
N VAL A 92 12.98 -5.47 20.84
CA VAL A 92 11.56 -5.70 20.63
C VAL A 92 10.89 -4.44 20.06
N HIS A 93 9.97 -4.63 19.14
CA HIS A 93 9.12 -3.56 18.63
C HIS A 93 7.68 -3.75 19.13
N LEU A 94 7.19 -2.78 19.89
CA LEU A 94 5.77 -2.66 20.20
C LEU A 94 5.08 -1.96 19.03
N LEU A 95 4.27 -2.71 18.29
CA LEU A 95 3.59 -2.22 17.07
C LEU A 95 2.37 -1.38 17.44
N GLY A 96 2.19 -0.29 16.74
CA GLY A 96 1.00 0.57 16.84
C GLY A 96 -0.14 0.15 15.92
N THR A 97 -1.08 1.05 15.69
CA THR A 97 -2.19 0.82 14.76
C THR A 97 -1.67 0.62 13.34
N ARG A 98 -2.07 -0.48 12.73
CA ARG A 98 -1.75 -0.79 11.34
C ARG A 98 -2.52 0.13 10.40
N PHE A 99 -1.82 0.68 9.45
CA PHE A 99 -2.41 1.35 8.30
C PHE A 99 -2.27 0.47 7.06
N MET A 100 -3.35 0.29 6.34
CA MET A 100 -3.29 -0.40 5.05
C MET A 100 -2.81 0.56 3.98
N GLY A 101 -1.91 0.09 3.14
CA GLY A 101 -1.53 0.74 1.90
C GLY A 101 -2.35 0.21 0.73
N PRO A 102 -2.19 0.76 -0.48
CA PRO A 102 -2.93 0.33 -1.66
C PRO A 102 -2.53 -1.08 -2.12
N GLY A 103 -1.38 -1.59 -1.69
CA GLY A 103 -0.84 -2.84 -2.21
C GLY A 103 -0.38 -2.72 -3.65
N GLY A 104 -0.62 -3.75 -4.46
CA GLY A 104 -0.23 -3.77 -5.86
C GLY A 104 1.27 -3.93 -6.07
N LEU A 105 1.75 -3.45 -7.22
CA LEU A 105 3.15 -3.47 -7.59
C LEU A 105 3.77 -2.08 -7.56
N PRO A 106 5.07 -1.94 -7.26
CA PRO A 106 5.75 -0.65 -7.33
C PRO A 106 5.62 -0.01 -8.72
N SER A 107 5.45 1.31 -8.74
CA SER A 107 5.29 2.07 -9.98
C SER A 107 6.44 1.85 -10.95
N GLY A 108 6.12 1.55 -12.20
CA GLY A 108 7.05 1.39 -13.32
C GLY A 108 7.57 -0.01 -13.57
N VAL A 109 7.28 -1.01 -12.71
CA VAL A 109 7.75 -2.40 -12.95
C VAL A 109 7.09 -3.07 -14.15
N GLN A 110 5.93 -2.56 -14.59
CA GLN A 110 5.18 -3.03 -15.77
C GLN A 110 5.25 -2.04 -16.94
N GLY A 111 6.20 -1.13 -16.91
CA GLY A 111 6.43 -0.17 -18.00
C GLY A 111 5.45 1.02 -17.97
N LEU A 112 5.27 1.64 -19.15
CA LEU A 112 4.50 2.86 -19.35
C LEU A 112 3.27 2.59 -20.20
N VAL A 113 2.13 3.17 -19.84
CA VAL A 113 0.91 3.22 -20.66
C VAL A 113 0.42 4.66 -20.80
N LEU A 114 -0.20 4.96 -21.94
CA LEU A 114 -0.95 6.19 -22.11
C LEU A 114 -2.29 6.09 -21.35
N ALA A 115 -2.81 7.20 -20.86
CA ALA A 115 -4.10 7.23 -20.16
C ALA A 115 -4.97 8.38 -20.66
N ASN A 116 -6.23 8.06 -20.99
CA ASN A 116 -7.28 9.07 -21.05
C ASN A 116 -7.73 9.34 -19.61
N LEU A 117 -7.93 10.61 -19.26
CA LEU A 117 -8.27 11.07 -17.92
C LEU A 117 -9.35 12.16 -18.00
N GLU A 118 -10.38 11.89 -18.81
CA GLU A 118 -11.45 12.86 -19.08
C GLU A 118 -12.68 12.63 -18.17
N SER A 119 -12.83 11.42 -17.60
CA SER A 119 -13.92 11.05 -16.70
C SER A 119 -13.39 10.39 -15.43
N ASP A 120 -14.23 10.25 -14.40
CA ASP A 120 -13.88 9.52 -13.18
C ASP A 120 -13.55 8.06 -13.50
N GLU A 121 -14.32 7.41 -14.36
CA GLU A 121 -14.09 6.04 -14.78
C GLU A 121 -12.76 5.87 -15.52
N ASP A 122 -12.34 6.86 -16.31
CA ASP A 122 -11.01 6.88 -16.93
C ASP A 122 -9.92 6.95 -15.86
N MET A 123 -10.09 7.81 -14.86
CA MET A 123 -9.15 7.93 -13.73
C MET A 123 -9.07 6.63 -12.92
N LEU A 124 -10.20 5.97 -12.66
CA LEU A 124 -10.23 4.66 -12.00
C LEU A 124 -9.53 3.59 -12.83
N SER A 125 -9.75 3.59 -14.14
CA SER A 125 -9.08 2.69 -15.08
C SER A 125 -7.56 2.90 -15.07
N ALA A 126 -7.11 4.14 -15.09
CA ALA A 126 -5.70 4.50 -14.97
C ALA A 126 -5.11 4.09 -13.61
N TRP A 127 -5.84 4.32 -12.52
CA TRP A 127 -5.42 3.89 -11.17
C TRP A 127 -5.24 2.37 -11.09
N LEU A 128 -6.14 1.58 -11.69
CA LEU A 128 -6.00 0.12 -11.74
C LEU A 128 -4.71 -0.30 -12.46
N MET A 129 -4.32 0.41 -13.51
CA MET A 129 -3.05 0.15 -14.19
C MET A 129 -1.84 0.57 -13.34
N MET A 130 -1.94 1.71 -12.62
CA MET A 130 -0.92 2.10 -11.63
C MET A 130 -0.77 1.05 -10.52
N HIS A 131 -1.89 0.54 -10.00
CA HIS A 131 -1.91 -0.53 -9.00
C HIS A 131 -1.25 -1.82 -9.50
N ARG A 132 -1.32 -2.10 -10.80
CA ARG A 132 -0.61 -3.21 -11.46
C ARG A 132 0.87 -2.92 -11.74
N GLY A 133 1.36 -1.74 -11.37
CA GLY A 133 2.76 -1.35 -11.52
C GLY A 133 3.11 -0.62 -12.81
N CYS A 134 2.12 -0.20 -13.59
CA CYS A 134 2.37 0.67 -14.73
C CYS A 134 2.63 2.11 -14.27
N ARG A 135 3.47 2.83 -14.99
CA ARG A 135 3.42 4.28 -15.03
C ARG A 135 2.38 4.71 -16.06
N ILE A 136 1.73 5.83 -15.81
CA ILE A 136 0.81 6.41 -16.78
C ILE A 136 1.36 7.72 -17.32
N LYS A 137 1.14 7.99 -18.61
CA LYS A 137 1.36 9.28 -19.26
C LYS A 137 0.00 9.77 -19.76
N PRO A 138 -0.45 10.96 -19.38
CA PRO A 138 -1.73 11.46 -19.86
C PRO A 138 -1.67 11.67 -21.37
N ALA A 139 -2.61 11.07 -22.09
CA ALA A 139 -2.88 11.37 -23.49
C ALA A 139 -3.92 12.50 -23.57
N LYS A 140 -4.91 12.49 -22.66
CA LYS A 140 -5.96 13.51 -22.55
C LYS A 140 -6.33 13.68 -21.08
N GLY A 141 -6.93 14.84 -20.74
CA GLY A 141 -7.43 15.16 -19.40
C GLY A 141 -6.33 15.55 -18.41
N SER A 142 -6.64 15.50 -17.11
CA SER A 142 -5.80 15.94 -16.02
C SER A 142 -5.39 14.80 -15.08
N VAL A 143 -4.14 14.81 -14.62
CA VAL A 143 -3.61 13.87 -13.63
C VAL A 143 -3.86 14.29 -12.17
N GLU A 144 -4.47 15.44 -11.94
CA GLU A 144 -4.54 16.09 -10.63
C GLU A 144 -5.11 15.18 -9.55
N SER A 145 -6.20 14.50 -9.81
CA SER A 145 -6.85 13.58 -8.87
C SER A 145 -6.03 12.33 -8.56
N LEU A 146 -5.07 11.99 -9.40
CA LEU A 146 -4.19 10.82 -9.21
C LEU A 146 -2.83 11.17 -8.58
N GLN A 147 -2.52 12.46 -8.41
CA GLN A 147 -1.23 12.91 -7.86
C GLN A 147 -0.98 12.43 -6.43
N GLN A 148 -2.03 12.21 -5.65
CA GLN A 148 -1.89 11.64 -4.30
C GLN A 148 -1.30 10.22 -4.32
N TRP A 149 -1.53 9.47 -5.41
CA TRP A 149 -1.06 8.09 -5.59
C TRP A 149 0.34 8.01 -6.21
N ASP A 150 0.71 9.00 -7.00
CA ASP A 150 2.06 9.18 -7.53
C ASP A 150 2.33 10.70 -7.74
N PRO A 151 2.96 11.37 -6.76
CA PRO A 151 3.27 12.79 -6.86
C PRO A 151 4.15 13.15 -8.06
N ALA A 152 4.85 12.18 -8.64
CA ALA A 152 5.69 12.40 -9.82
C ALA A 152 4.85 12.68 -11.09
N LEU A 153 3.56 12.31 -11.11
CA LEU A 153 2.66 12.59 -12.24
C LEU A 153 2.58 14.08 -12.60
N ALA A 154 2.77 14.97 -11.62
CA ALA A 154 2.77 16.43 -11.83
C ALA A 154 4.06 16.96 -12.44
N SER A 155 5.14 16.16 -12.50
CA SER A 155 6.43 16.67 -12.92
C SER A 155 6.64 16.44 -14.42
N GLU A 156 7.13 17.46 -15.14
CA GLU A 156 7.59 17.31 -16.53
C GLU A 156 8.67 16.23 -16.68
N ARG A 157 9.34 15.89 -15.58
CA ARG A 157 10.32 14.80 -15.53
C ARG A 157 9.66 13.42 -15.49
N TYR A 158 8.38 13.28 -15.24
CA TYR A 158 7.69 12.01 -15.15
C TYR A 158 7.77 11.23 -16.47
N ALA A 159 7.66 11.93 -17.58
CA ALA A 159 7.87 11.36 -18.92
C ALA A 159 9.34 11.00 -19.20
N LYS A 160 10.26 11.57 -18.44
CA LYS A 160 11.72 11.39 -18.57
C LYS A 160 12.32 10.52 -17.46
N HIS A 161 11.53 9.81 -16.66
CA HIS A 161 12.05 8.86 -15.69
C HIS A 161 12.53 7.60 -16.41
N LEU A 162 13.71 7.65 -16.64
CA LEU A 162 14.78 6.87 -17.18
C LEU A 162 14.76 5.46 -16.61
N VAL A 163 14.45 4.50 -17.46
CA VAL A 163 14.78 3.11 -17.19
C VAL A 163 16.28 2.96 -17.38
N THR A 164 17.02 2.73 -16.31
CA THR A 164 18.43 2.32 -16.40
C THR A 164 18.46 0.83 -16.71
N GLY A 165 18.81 0.48 -17.92
CA GLY A 165 18.97 -0.90 -18.37
C GLY A 165 20.35 -1.10 -19.04
N PRO A 166 20.66 -2.32 -19.51
CA PRO A 166 21.94 -2.63 -20.14
C PRO A 166 22.32 -1.81 -21.38
N GLY A 167 21.44 -0.94 -21.87
CA GLY A 167 21.64 -0.07 -23.03
C GLY A 167 21.75 1.41 -22.71
N GLY A 168 21.79 1.81 -21.41
CA GLY A 168 21.80 3.22 -21.02
C GLY A 168 20.41 3.75 -20.62
N ILE A 169 20.27 5.07 -20.64
CA ILE A 169 19.08 5.79 -20.22
C ILE A 169 18.20 6.06 -21.44
N HIS A 170 16.98 5.54 -21.48
CA HIS A 170 16.00 5.85 -22.53
C HIS A 170 14.62 6.12 -21.93
N ASP A 171 13.84 6.94 -22.62
CA ASP A 171 12.43 7.10 -22.30
C ASP A 171 11.70 5.78 -22.59
N PRO A 172 10.93 5.23 -21.64
CA PRO A 172 10.16 4.04 -21.90
C PRO A 172 9.08 4.35 -22.96
N GLU A 173 9.04 3.55 -24.03
CA GLU A 173 7.93 3.63 -24.97
C GLU A 173 6.65 3.10 -24.31
N PRO A 174 5.50 3.79 -24.45
CA PRO A 174 4.23 3.26 -24.00
C PRO A 174 3.83 2.04 -24.81
N TRP A 175 3.41 0.97 -24.11
CA TRP A 175 2.97 -0.27 -24.75
C TRP A 175 1.44 -0.42 -24.85
N GLY A 176 0.68 0.44 -24.17
CA GLY A 176 -0.78 0.41 -24.16
C GLY A 176 -1.40 1.77 -23.92
N ILE A 177 -2.70 1.85 -24.15
CA ILE A 177 -3.54 2.99 -23.79
C ILE A 177 -4.71 2.50 -22.92
N VAL A 178 -4.95 3.20 -21.82
CA VAL A 178 -6.02 2.88 -20.86
C VAL A 178 -7.08 3.97 -20.84
N ALA A 179 -8.35 3.53 -20.82
CA ALA A 179 -9.53 4.36 -20.63
C ALA A 179 -10.67 3.51 -20.08
N HIS A 180 -11.76 4.14 -19.67
CA HIS A 180 -13.00 3.42 -19.34
C HIS A 180 -13.63 2.83 -20.61
N HIS A 181 -13.65 3.61 -21.67
CA HIS A 181 -14.18 3.17 -22.96
C HIS A 181 -13.31 3.69 -24.11
N LEU A 182 -12.82 2.77 -24.91
CA LEU A 182 -12.04 3.11 -26.10
C LEU A 182 -12.90 2.93 -27.33
N PRO A 183 -13.02 3.95 -28.18
CA PRO A 183 -13.74 3.79 -29.45
C PRO A 183 -13.07 2.69 -30.26
N ASN A 184 -13.88 1.88 -30.97
CA ASN A 184 -13.40 0.79 -31.84
C ASN A 184 -12.53 1.25 -33.02
N ALA A 185 -12.38 2.55 -33.22
CA ALA A 185 -11.45 3.09 -34.20
C ALA A 185 -10.03 3.02 -33.61
N PRO A 186 -9.02 2.62 -34.39
CA PRO A 186 -7.63 2.75 -33.96
C PRO A 186 -7.42 4.21 -33.53
N VAL A 187 -6.90 4.41 -32.32
CA VAL A 187 -6.43 5.72 -31.91
C VAL A 187 -5.38 6.09 -32.95
N THR A 188 -5.71 7.02 -33.81
CA THR A 188 -4.74 7.56 -34.76
C THR A 188 -3.74 8.32 -33.91
N ILE A 189 -2.53 7.80 -33.89
CA ILE A 189 -1.41 8.27 -33.07
C ILE A 189 -0.82 9.55 -33.70
N ASP A 190 -1.66 10.43 -34.23
CA ASP A 190 -1.22 11.72 -34.78
C ASP A 190 -0.65 12.64 -33.69
N GLU A 191 -0.88 12.34 -32.41
CA GLU A 191 -0.30 13.07 -31.27
C GLU A 191 0.85 12.34 -30.57
N ALA A 192 1.14 11.10 -30.97
CA ALA A 192 2.25 10.30 -30.44
C ALA A 192 3.24 9.99 -31.56
N GLU A 193 3.88 11.01 -32.10
CA GLU A 193 4.89 10.89 -33.19
C GLU A 193 6.03 9.91 -32.89
N ASP A 194 6.12 9.40 -31.65
CA ASP A 194 7.20 8.55 -31.14
C ASP A 194 6.80 7.08 -30.87
N VAL A 195 5.54 6.65 -31.13
CA VAL A 195 5.15 5.26 -30.82
C VAL A 195 5.39 4.35 -32.01
N ARG A 196 6.42 3.52 -31.91
CA ARG A 196 6.85 2.57 -32.98
C ARG A 196 6.05 1.27 -33.01
N THR A 197 5.24 0.99 -31.98
CA THR A 197 4.50 -0.27 -31.80
C THR A 197 3.01 -0.01 -31.64
N PRO A 198 2.11 -0.84 -32.20
CA PRO A 198 0.67 -0.71 -31.93
C PRO A 198 0.39 -0.81 -30.44
N LEU A 199 -0.33 0.17 -29.90
CA LEU A 199 -0.73 0.20 -28.50
C LEU A 199 -1.81 -0.85 -28.20
N VAL A 200 -1.67 -1.54 -27.06
CA VAL A 200 -2.72 -2.41 -26.55
C VAL A 200 -3.82 -1.55 -25.91
N HIS A 201 -5.07 -1.78 -26.28
CA HIS A 201 -6.22 -1.11 -25.66
C HIS A 201 -6.58 -1.80 -24.35
N LEU A 202 -6.70 -1.02 -23.27
CA LEU A 202 -6.92 -1.50 -21.92
C LEU A 202 -8.16 -0.84 -21.32
N GLU A 203 -9.17 -1.65 -21.01
CA GLU A 203 -10.41 -1.25 -20.35
C GLU A 203 -10.58 -2.05 -19.04
N PRO A 204 -9.86 -1.68 -17.97
CA PRO A 204 -9.79 -2.49 -16.75
C PRO A 204 -11.10 -2.64 -15.98
N LEU A 205 -12.08 -1.75 -16.22
CA LEU A 205 -13.40 -1.79 -15.57
C LEU A 205 -14.41 -2.68 -16.29
N VAL A 206 -14.05 -3.29 -17.42
CA VAL A 206 -14.96 -4.20 -18.14
C VAL A 206 -15.36 -5.37 -17.23
N GLY A 207 -16.66 -5.55 -17.05
CA GLY A 207 -17.24 -6.60 -16.23
C GLY A 207 -17.34 -6.28 -14.72
N TRP A 208 -16.94 -5.10 -14.29
CA TRP A 208 -17.17 -4.66 -12.92
C TRP A 208 -18.63 -4.27 -12.70
N SER A 209 -19.16 -4.52 -11.51
CA SER A 209 -20.49 -4.03 -11.12
C SER A 209 -20.44 -2.54 -10.78
N GLU A 210 -21.57 -1.85 -10.87
CA GLU A 210 -21.67 -0.44 -10.46
C GLU A 210 -21.27 -0.25 -9.00
N SER A 211 -21.63 -1.20 -8.12
CA SER A 211 -21.25 -1.14 -6.69
C SER A 211 -19.75 -1.24 -6.48
N ASP A 212 -19.04 -2.06 -7.27
CA ASP A 212 -17.59 -2.19 -7.17
C ASP A 212 -16.87 -0.94 -7.69
N ILE A 213 -17.39 -0.36 -8.79
CA ILE A 213 -16.88 0.91 -9.35
C ILE A 213 -17.07 2.04 -8.34
N GLU A 214 -18.23 2.12 -7.68
CA GLU A 214 -18.51 3.16 -6.69
C GLU A 214 -17.62 3.01 -5.45
N ALA A 215 -17.40 1.78 -4.98
CA ALA A 215 -16.46 1.50 -3.89
C ALA A 215 -15.02 1.90 -4.26
N LEU A 216 -14.61 1.61 -5.49
CA LEU A 216 -13.30 2.02 -5.99
C LEU A 216 -13.20 3.55 -6.10
N ARG A 217 -14.25 4.23 -6.60
CA ARG A 217 -14.30 5.69 -6.70
C ARG A 217 -14.15 6.35 -5.34
N ALA A 218 -14.89 5.88 -4.33
CA ALA A 218 -14.81 6.37 -2.97
C ALA A 218 -13.40 6.21 -2.37
N MET A 219 -12.65 5.18 -2.76
CA MET A 219 -11.28 4.96 -2.29
C MET A 219 -10.26 5.82 -3.05
N VAL A 220 -10.42 6.00 -4.35
CA VAL A 220 -9.38 6.57 -5.23
C VAL A 220 -9.49 8.08 -5.34
N LEU A 221 -10.71 8.62 -5.40
CA LEU A 221 -10.99 10.02 -5.71
C LEU A 221 -11.49 10.84 -4.50
N SER A 222 -11.44 10.24 -3.28
CA SER A 222 -11.86 10.91 -2.03
C SER A 222 -10.81 11.85 -1.46
#